data_82244841d68e9d94b948cbedf34220ae
#
_entry.id   82244841d68e9d94b948cbedf34220ae
#
_cell.length_a   1.000
_cell.length_b   1.000
_cell.length_c   1.000
_cell.angle_alpha   90.00
_cell.angle_beta   90.00
_cell.angle_gamma   90.00
#
_symmetry.space_group_name_H-M   'P 1'
#
loop_
_entity.id
_entity.type
_entity.pdbx_description
1 polymer ?
#
loop_
_entity_poly.entity_id
_entity_poly.type
_entity_poly.pdbx_seq_one_letter_code
_entity_poly.pdbx_strand_id
1 'polypeptide(L)'
;LFDIHPVRDNMSVSFLDSLSSKLGWIHKKKEKQVVQDNIDKYSIKTAGQEISVNSLSGGGQQKVLICRLLLEKPKVLILDEPTRGIDVMTKAEIHKYVIELAKEQLSFAAHPVIWAMIYN
;
A
#
# COMPACT_ATOMS: atom_id res chain seq x y z
N LEU A 1 -4.23 0.35 10.42
CA LEU A 1 -5.43 -0.03 9.62
C LEU A 1 -6.70 0.31 10.37
N PHE A 2 -7.76 0.58 9.62
CA PHE A 2 -9.11 0.74 10.14
C PHE A 2 -9.83 -0.60 10.01
N ASP A 3 -9.85 -1.40 11.05
CA ASP A 3 -10.17 -2.82 11.02
C ASP A 3 -11.53 -3.18 10.42
N ILE A 4 -12.55 -2.37 10.66
CA ILE A 4 -13.91 -2.60 10.17
C ILE A 4 -14.18 -1.98 8.79
N HIS A 5 -13.26 -1.16 8.29
CA HIS A 5 -13.42 -0.49 7.00
C HIS A 5 -13.01 -1.38 5.82
N PRO A 6 -13.58 -1.15 4.64
CA PRO A 6 -13.20 -1.85 3.42
C PRO A 6 -11.70 -1.72 3.08
N VAL A 7 -11.18 -2.69 2.36
CA VAL A 7 -9.82 -2.64 1.78
C VAL A 7 -9.62 -1.33 1.01
N ARG A 8 -10.60 -0.93 0.19
CA ARG A 8 -10.56 0.32 -0.56
C ARG A 8 -10.31 1.52 0.34
N ASP A 9 -11.12 1.70 1.38
CA ASP A 9 -11.03 2.86 2.27
C ASP A 9 -9.68 2.89 3.01
N ASN A 10 -9.18 1.71 3.42
CA ASN A 10 -7.88 1.59 4.04
C ASN A 10 -6.73 1.98 3.12
N MET A 11 -6.84 1.71 1.82
CA MET A 11 -5.83 2.07 0.84
C MET A 11 -5.96 3.53 0.38
N SER A 12 -7.19 4.00 0.12
CA SER A 12 -7.42 5.31 -0.50
C SER A 12 -7.22 6.49 0.44
N VAL A 13 -7.36 6.29 1.75
CA VAL A 13 -7.28 7.38 2.73
C VAL A 13 -6.00 8.21 2.65
N SER A 14 -4.90 7.61 2.23
CA SER A 14 -3.59 8.26 2.14
C SER A 14 -3.40 9.11 0.89
N PHE A 15 -4.24 8.93 -0.15
CA PHE A 15 -4.13 9.69 -1.40
C PHE A 15 -5.44 10.38 -1.83
N LEU A 16 -6.37 10.55 -0.89
CA LEU A 16 -7.66 11.22 -1.13
C LEU A 16 -7.49 12.61 -1.75
N ASP A 17 -6.50 13.37 -1.33
CA ASP A 17 -6.21 14.70 -1.88
C ASP A 17 -5.93 14.65 -3.38
N SER A 18 -5.24 13.61 -3.85
CA SER A 18 -4.95 13.41 -5.28
C SER A 18 -6.18 12.96 -6.09
N LEU A 19 -7.21 12.46 -5.42
CA LEU A 19 -8.47 12.03 -6.00
C LEU A 19 -9.54 13.11 -5.95
N SER A 20 -9.34 14.14 -5.13
CA SER A 20 -10.31 15.22 -4.97
C SER A 20 -10.23 16.21 -6.14
N SER A 21 -11.38 16.72 -6.55
CA SER A 21 -11.48 17.88 -7.42
C SER A 21 -11.25 19.16 -6.61
N LYS A 22 -11.06 20.30 -7.30
CA LYS A 22 -10.98 21.63 -6.66
C LYS A 22 -12.19 21.97 -5.76
N LEU A 23 -13.31 21.26 -5.93
CA LEU A 23 -14.54 21.40 -5.17
C LEU A 23 -14.68 20.34 -4.05
N GLY A 24 -13.63 19.54 -3.78
CA GLY A 24 -13.64 18.51 -2.73
C GLY A 24 -14.38 17.21 -3.07
N TRP A 25 -14.81 17.02 -4.31
CA TRP A 25 -15.46 15.76 -4.75
C TRP A 25 -14.43 14.69 -5.08
N ILE A 26 -14.60 13.50 -4.52
CA ILE A 26 -13.75 12.34 -4.79
C ILE A 26 -14.21 11.65 -6.08
N HIS A 27 -13.28 11.42 -7.00
CA HIS A 27 -13.52 10.68 -8.23
C HIS A 27 -13.57 9.16 -7.96
N LYS A 28 -14.72 8.64 -7.51
CA LYS A 28 -14.92 7.24 -7.13
C LYS A 28 -14.45 6.20 -8.16
N LYS A 29 -14.62 6.50 -9.45
CA LYS A 29 -14.13 5.58 -10.52
C LYS A 29 -12.61 5.49 -10.52
N LYS A 30 -11.93 6.62 -10.38
CA LYS A 30 -10.46 6.68 -10.32
C LYS A 30 -9.95 6.02 -9.05
N GLU A 31 -10.59 6.26 -7.91
CA GLU A 31 -10.29 5.61 -6.64
C GLU A 31 -10.34 4.09 -6.79
N LYS A 32 -11.47 3.55 -7.28
CA LYS A 32 -11.65 2.10 -7.48
C LYS A 32 -10.60 1.50 -8.40
N GLN A 33 -10.26 2.20 -9.48
CA GLN A 33 -9.25 1.73 -10.43
C GLN A 33 -7.87 1.68 -9.78
N VAL A 34 -7.44 2.76 -9.12
CA VAL A 34 -6.13 2.81 -8.44
C VAL A 34 -6.02 1.72 -7.38
N VAL A 35 -7.07 1.53 -6.58
CA VAL A 35 -7.08 0.47 -5.56
C VAL A 35 -6.99 -0.91 -6.20
N GLN A 36 -7.76 -1.18 -7.27
CA GLN A 36 -7.73 -2.46 -7.96
C GLN A 36 -6.35 -2.74 -8.56
N ASP A 37 -5.76 -1.77 -9.25
CA ASP A 37 -4.42 -1.90 -9.84
C ASP A 37 -3.36 -2.26 -8.78
N ASN A 38 -3.49 -1.71 -7.57
CA ASN A 38 -2.58 -2.02 -6.48
C ASN A 38 -2.88 -3.38 -5.82
N ILE A 39 -4.14 -3.78 -5.70
CA ILE A 39 -4.52 -5.14 -5.27
C ILE A 39 -3.85 -6.17 -6.18
N ASP A 40 -3.92 -5.96 -7.48
CA ASP A 40 -3.35 -6.86 -8.48
C ASP A 40 -1.82 -6.81 -8.46
N LYS A 41 -1.22 -5.61 -8.47
CA LYS A 41 0.24 -5.40 -8.43
C LYS A 41 0.89 -6.10 -7.24
N TYR A 42 0.30 -5.99 -6.05
CA TYR A 42 0.87 -6.56 -4.81
C TYR A 42 0.29 -7.92 -4.46
N SER A 43 -0.48 -8.51 -5.35
CA SER A 43 -1.09 -9.85 -5.18
C SER A 43 -1.80 -9.97 -3.82
N ILE A 44 -2.66 -8.99 -3.50
CA ILE A 44 -3.45 -9.01 -2.27
C ILE A 44 -4.61 -9.97 -2.47
N LYS A 45 -4.60 -11.08 -1.73
CA LYS A 45 -5.67 -12.08 -1.78
C LYS A 45 -6.92 -11.53 -1.07
N THR A 46 -7.89 -11.09 -1.86
CA THR A 46 -9.16 -10.54 -1.39
C THR A 46 -10.29 -10.95 -2.32
N ALA A 47 -11.51 -11.10 -1.78
CA ALA A 47 -12.71 -11.32 -2.59
C ALA A 47 -13.20 -10.04 -3.29
N GLY A 48 -12.60 -8.89 -2.96
CA GLY A 48 -12.90 -7.59 -3.57
C GLY A 48 -12.47 -6.43 -2.68
N GLN A 49 -12.46 -5.23 -3.23
CA GLN A 49 -12.02 -4.05 -2.50
C GLN A 49 -13.05 -3.50 -1.50
N GLU A 50 -14.29 -3.99 -1.58
CA GLU A 50 -15.39 -3.54 -0.69
C GLU A 50 -15.51 -4.37 0.59
N ILE A 51 -14.74 -5.46 0.73
CA ILE A 51 -14.77 -6.27 1.95
C ILE A 51 -13.94 -5.63 3.06
N SER A 52 -14.30 -5.93 4.31
CA SER A 52 -13.56 -5.46 5.48
C SER A 52 -12.13 -6.00 5.47
N VAL A 53 -11.17 -5.14 5.82
CA VAL A 53 -9.75 -5.50 5.88
C VAL A 53 -9.45 -6.61 6.89
N ASN A 54 -10.23 -6.71 7.96
CA ASN A 54 -10.06 -7.76 8.96
C ASN A 54 -10.43 -9.18 8.47
N SER A 55 -11.12 -9.29 7.34
CA SER A 55 -11.37 -10.61 6.72
C SER A 55 -10.14 -11.17 5.99
N LEU A 56 -9.11 -10.36 5.80
CA LEU A 56 -7.85 -10.79 5.21
C LEU A 56 -6.96 -11.50 6.23
N SER A 57 -6.08 -12.39 5.73
CA SER A 57 -4.97 -12.92 6.55
C SER A 57 -4.06 -11.80 7.04
N GLY A 58 -3.30 -12.05 8.11
CA GLY A 58 -2.33 -11.07 8.63
C GLY A 58 -1.37 -10.54 7.56
N GLY A 59 -0.88 -11.41 6.69
CA GLY A 59 -0.06 -11.01 5.55
C GLY A 59 -0.81 -10.15 4.53
N GLY A 60 -2.10 -10.43 4.30
CA GLY A 60 -2.96 -9.61 3.44
C GLY A 60 -3.17 -8.21 4.02
N GLN A 61 -3.45 -8.13 5.32
CA GLN A 61 -3.57 -6.85 6.03
C GLN A 61 -2.28 -6.03 5.97
N GLN A 62 -1.13 -6.69 6.14
CA GLN A 62 0.17 -6.03 6.06
C GLN A 62 0.46 -5.50 4.65
N LYS A 63 0.11 -6.25 3.62
CA LYS A 63 0.20 -5.77 2.23
C LYS A 63 -0.67 -4.53 2.00
N VAL A 64 -1.89 -4.50 2.52
CA VAL A 64 -2.77 -3.31 2.45
C VAL A 64 -2.13 -2.12 3.15
N LEU A 65 -1.54 -2.31 4.34
CA LEU A 65 -0.84 -1.25 5.07
C LEU A 65 0.32 -0.68 4.27
N ILE A 66 1.16 -1.54 3.70
CA ILE A 66 2.30 -1.12 2.89
C ILE A 66 1.83 -0.39 1.63
N CYS A 67 0.85 -0.93 0.91
CA CYS A 67 0.26 -0.24 -0.26
C CYS A 67 -0.24 1.16 0.09
N ARG A 68 -0.95 1.31 1.21
CA ARG A 68 -1.39 2.60 1.71
C ARG A 68 -0.23 3.58 1.85
N LEU A 69 0.86 3.17 2.51
CA LEU A 69 2.04 4.01 2.70
C LEU A 69 2.71 4.41 1.38
N LEU A 70 2.73 3.49 0.42
CA LEU A 70 3.37 3.70 -0.88
C LEU A 70 2.56 4.59 -1.82
N LEU A 71 1.25 4.57 -1.71
CA LEU A 71 0.35 5.44 -2.49
C LEU A 71 0.54 6.92 -2.17
N GLU A 72 1.04 7.25 -0.97
CA GLU A 72 1.45 8.62 -0.60
C GLU A 72 2.71 9.10 -1.32
N LYS A 73 3.45 8.20 -1.98
CA LYS A 73 4.76 8.50 -2.61
C LYS A 73 5.71 9.19 -1.62
N PRO A 74 5.96 8.59 -0.46
CA PRO A 74 6.75 9.21 0.60
C PRO A 74 8.19 9.43 0.14
N LYS A 75 8.80 10.52 0.58
CA LYS A 75 10.23 10.79 0.36
C LYS A 75 11.14 9.91 1.22
N VAL A 76 10.65 9.56 2.39
CA VAL A 76 11.34 8.67 3.34
C VAL A 76 10.31 7.66 3.84
N LEU A 77 10.65 6.39 3.80
CA LEU A 77 9.84 5.29 4.33
C LEU A 77 10.65 4.54 5.37
N ILE A 78 10.17 4.54 6.62
CA ILE A 78 10.77 3.79 7.72
C ILE A 78 9.83 2.64 8.06
N LEU A 79 10.33 1.42 7.97
CA LEU A 79 9.60 0.20 8.30
C LEU A 79 10.31 -0.50 9.46
N ASP A 80 9.66 -0.54 10.62
CA ASP A 80 10.12 -1.25 11.79
C ASP A 80 9.39 -2.59 11.90
N GLU A 81 10.11 -3.69 11.81
CA GLU A 81 9.58 -5.07 11.80
C GLU A 81 8.29 -5.26 10.96
N PRO A 82 8.24 -4.80 9.68
CA PRO A 82 7.01 -4.75 8.90
C PRO A 82 6.43 -6.14 8.59
N THR A 83 7.16 -7.19 8.90
CA THR A 83 6.79 -8.58 8.64
C THR A 83 6.70 -9.43 9.90
N ARG A 84 6.62 -8.80 11.07
CA ARG A 84 6.47 -9.50 12.33
C ARG A 84 5.16 -10.28 12.39
N GLY A 85 5.23 -11.56 12.75
CA GLY A 85 4.04 -12.42 12.86
C GLY A 85 3.44 -12.87 11.53
N ILE A 86 4.17 -12.71 10.41
CA ILE A 86 3.75 -13.11 9.06
C ILE A 86 4.51 -14.36 8.62
N ASP A 87 3.87 -15.18 7.79
CA ASP A 87 4.50 -16.35 7.20
C ASP A 87 5.69 -15.99 6.28
N VAL A 88 6.61 -16.94 6.13
CA VAL A 88 7.88 -16.77 5.41
C VAL A 88 7.69 -16.35 3.94
N MET A 89 6.66 -16.90 3.28
CA MET A 89 6.40 -16.61 1.87
C MET A 89 5.92 -15.18 1.68
N THR A 90 4.97 -14.74 2.49
CA THR A 90 4.47 -13.35 2.47
C THR A 90 5.57 -12.37 2.88
N LYS A 91 6.44 -12.73 3.84
CA LYS A 91 7.63 -11.94 4.21
C LYS A 91 8.53 -11.69 2.99
N ALA A 92 8.86 -12.73 2.25
CA ALA A 92 9.71 -12.62 1.04
C ALA A 92 9.07 -11.72 -0.03
N GLU A 93 7.75 -11.84 -0.24
CA GLU A 93 7.01 -10.99 -1.19
C GLU A 93 7.06 -9.51 -0.77
N ILE A 94 6.82 -9.20 0.50
CA ILE A 94 6.85 -7.84 1.03
C ILE A 94 8.25 -7.23 0.85
N HIS A 95 9.31 -7.96 1.17
CA HIS A 95 10.69 -7.51 0.97
C HIS A 95 10.98 -7.21 -0.50
N LYS A 96 10.53 -8.09 -1.40
CA LYS A 96 10.67 -7.89 -2.85
C LYS A 96 10.01 -6.58 -3.29
N TYR A 97 8.76 -6.33 -2.88
CA TYR A 97 8.04 -5.10 -3.24
C TYR A 97 8.74 -3.84 -2.73
N VAL A 98 9.23 -3.85 -1.50
CA VAL A 98 9.97 -2.71 -0.94
C VAL A 98 11.26 -2.43 -1.74
N ILE A 99 12.00 -3.48 -2.13
CA ILE A 99 13.21 -3.35 -2.94
C ILE A 99 12.90 -2.84 -4.36
N GLU A 100 11.86 -3.36 -5.01
CA GLU A 100 11.44 -2.92 -6.34
C GLU A 100 11.07 -1.43 -6.34
N LEU A 101 10.34 -0.98 -5.34
CA LEU A 101 9.99 0.42 -5.17
C LEU A 101 11.19 1.32 -4.94
N ALA A 102 12.15 0.88 -4.12
CA ALA A 102 13.39 1.62 -3.93
C ALA A 102 14.14 1.79 -5.26
N LYS A 103 14.15 0.76 -6.12
CA LYS A 103 14.78 0.81 -7.45
C LYS A 103 14.03 1.73 -8.42
N GLU A 104 12.69 1.66 -8.45
CA GLU A 104 11.86 2.53 -9.30
C GLU A 104 12.10 4.01 -8.97
N GLN A 105 12.20 4.35 -7.70
CA GLN A 105 12.46 5.72 -7.25
C GLN A 105 13.88 6.20 -7.55
N LEU A 106 14.88 5.33 -7.49
CA LEU A 106 16.27 5.65 -7.83
C LEU A 106 16.46 5.88 -9.33
N SER A 107 15.62 5.30 -10.19
CA SER A 107 15.71 5.49 -11.65
C SER A 107 15.13 6.84 -12.12
N PHE A 108 14.32 7.51 -11.33
CA PHE A 108 13.83 8.86 -11.59
C PHE A 108 14.74 9.90 -10.93
N ALA A 109 15.85 10.21 -11.57
CA ALA A 109 17.00 11.01 -11.10
C ALA A 109 16.71 12.48 -10.75
N ALA A 110 15.52 12.84 -10.27
CA ALA A 110 15.22 14.22 -9.88
C ALA A 110 14.72 14.40 -8.44
N HIS A 111 14.39 13.36 -7.66
CA HIS A 111 13.93 13.45 -6.26
C HIS A 111 14.00 12.11 -5.51
N PRO A 112 13.73 12.13 -4.22
CA PRO A 112 14.66 11.89 -3.15
C PRO A 112 14.82 10.41 -2.79
N VAL A 113 15.91 10.14 -2.13
CA VAL A 113 16.32 8.83 -1.61
C VAL A 113 15.26 8.25 -0.66
N ILE A 114 14.63 7.14 -1.04
CA ILE A 114 13.88 6.31 -0.08
C ILE A 114 14.88 5.46 0.68
N TRP A 115 15.07 5.75 1.96
CA TRP A 115 15.75 4.84 2.88
C TRP A 115 14.71 3.90 3.46
N ALA A 116 14.65 2.68 2.96
CA ALA A 116 13.91 1.62 3.63
C ALA A 116 14.86 0.97 4.64
N MET A 117 14.76 1.35 5.92
CA MET A 117 15.39 0.59 6.99
C MET A 117 14.45 -0.55 7.36
N ILE A 118 14.78 -1.76 6.94
CA ILE A 118 14.11 -2.97 7.36
C ILE A 118 14.94 -3.54 8.52
N TYR A 119 14.49 -3.35 9.75
CA TYR A 119 15.00 -4.11 10.87
C TYR A 119 14.33 -5.49 10.89
N ASN A 120 15.15 -6.53 10.96
CA ASN A 120 14.69 -7.90 11.14
C ASN A 120 14.49 -8.21 12.62
#